data_6faa987fb66d4c24207a51f0c5b7bd95
#
_entry.id   6faa987fb66d4c24207a51f0c5b7bd95
#
_cell.length_a   1.000
_cell.length_b   1.000
_cell.length_c   1.000
_cell.angle_alpha   90.00
_cell.angle_beta   90.00
_cell.angle_gamma   90.00
#
_symmetry.space_group_name_H-M   'P 1'
#
loop_
_entity.id
_entity.type
_entity.pdbx_description
1 polymer ?
#
loop_
_entity_poly.entity_id
_entity_poly.type
_entity_poly.pdbx_seq_one_letter_code
_entity_poly.pdbx_strand_id
1 'polypeptide(L)'
;MKRLIMTLLLAACMTAAGAKDKVGATIGCDFVGQYIWRGQKLGNVSLQPTLGIDYKGISLSSWGSVGFDSDDAKELDFTLAYELKGFNVGLTDYWFSEGNYFNYKAHQTTHVWEANVGYDFGFLSVQWFTNFAGNDGLNRSGKRAYSSYFEIVAPFRLAKLDWTATFGAVPYATTSYDANGFCVTNISLRATKDFIIKQKWHLPVFAGLTGNPRAEKLYIIFGTSFSI
;
A
#
# COMPACT_ATOMS: atom_id res chain seq x y z
N MET A 1 -5.14 -27.43 1.61
CA MET A 1 -5.75 -26.10 1.37
C MET A 1 -4.60 -25.15 1.09
N LYS A 2 -4.41 -24.76 -0.17
CA LYS A 2 -3.30 -23.92 -0.63
C LYS A 2 -3.61 -22.47 -0.23
N ARG A 3 -2.70 -21.86 0.51
CA ARG A 3 -2.80 -20.47 0.98
C ARG A 3 -2.74 -19.53 -0.22
N LEU A 4 -3.77 -18.71 -0.41
CA LEU A 4 -3.79 -17.60 -1.36
C LEU A 4 -2.81 -16.54 -0.86
N ILE A 5 -1.72 -16.31 -1.56
CA ILE A 5 -0.82 -15.19 -1.30
C ILE A 5 -1.46 -13.98 -1.95
N MET A 6 -2.06 -13.15 -1.12
CA MET A 6 -2.67 -11.89 -1.53
C MET A 6 -1.58 -10.80 -1.54
N THR A 7 -1.11 -10.44 -2.72
CA THR A 7 -0.19 -9.31 -2.87
C THR A 7 -1.01 -8.03 -3.02
N LEU A 8 -1.24 -7.33 -1.94
CA LEU A 8 -1.76 -5.96 -1.95
C LEU A 8 -0.57 -5.01 -2.12
N LEU A 9 -0.62 -4.17 -3.14
CA LEU A 9 0.23 -2.98 -3.21
C LEU A 9 -0.08 -2.10 -2.00
N LEU A 10 0.92 -1.91 -1.15
CA LEU A 10 0.89 -1.12 0.09
C LEU A 10 0.14 -1.68 1.30
N ALA A 11 -0.30 -2.92 1.30
CA ALA A 11 -0.32 -3.62 2.56
C ALA A 11 1.03 -4.34 2.64
N ALA A 12 1.83 -4.04 3.63
CA ALA A 12 2.91 -4.92 4.06
C ALA A 12 2.43 -6.36 3.86
N CYS A 13 3.28 -7.26 3.36
CA CYS A 13 2.95 -8.67 3.14
C CYS A 13 2.28 -9.26 4.37
N MET A 14 0.99 -9.01 4.54
CA MET A 14 0.17 -9.64 5.55
C MET A 14 -0.20 -11.00 4.99
N THR A 15 0.72 -11.95 5.08
CA THR A 15 0.30 -13.35 5.03
C THR A 15 -0.63 -13.53 6.21
N ALA A 16 -1.84 -14.06 6.00
CA ALA A 16 -2.73 -14.49 7.08
C ALA A 16 -1.93 -15.34 8.08
N ALA A 17 -1.32 -14.69 9.05
CA ALA A 17 -0.50 -15.29 10.07
C ALA A 17 -1.43 -15.72 11.19
N GLY A 18 -1.89 -16.96 11.12
CA GLY A 18 -2.12 -17.64 12.39
C GLY A 18 -0.83 -17.50 13.20
N ALA A 19 -0.91 -17.01 14.44
CA ALA A 19 0.25 -16.76 15.30
C ALA A 19 1.29 -17.88 15.19
N LYS A 20 2.36 -17.63 14.42
CA LYS A 20 3.45 -18.61 14.28
C LYS A 20 4.36 -18.46 15.49
N ASP A 21 4.68 -19.57 16.13
CA ASP A 21 5.67 -19.61 17.25
C ASP A 21 7.12 -19.42 16.76
N LYS A 22 7.32 -19.08 15.49
CA LYS A 22 8.63 -18.84 14.88
C LYS A 22 8.67 -17.46 14.26
N VAL A 23 9.79 -16.79 14.37
CA VAL A 23 10.07 -15.55 13.66
C VAL A 23 10.02 -15.83 12.17
N GLY A 24 9.21 -15.05 11.44
CA GLY A 24 9.20 -14.98 9.99
C GLY A 24 10.11 -13.86 9.50
N ALA A 25 10.63 -14.00 8.29
CA ALA A 25 11.32 -12.93 7.57
C ALA A 25 10.78 -12.86 6.16
N THR A 26 10.73 -11.66 5.60
CA THR A 26 10.30 -11.39 4.23
C THR A 26 11.36 -10.54 3.54
N ILE A 27 11.78 -10.98 2.37
CA ILE A 27 12.58 -10.18 1.45
C ILE A 27 11.84 -10.19 0.12
N GLY A 28 11.51 -9.02 -0.39
CA GLY A 28 10.76 -8.90 -1.63
C GLY A 28 11.22 -7.71 -2.47
N CYS A 29 10.82 -7.72 -3.73
CA CYS A 29 10.99 -6.59 -4.63
C CYS A 29 9.91 -6.66 -5.71
N ASP A 30 9.16 -5.58 -5.87
CA ASP A 30 8.24 -5.41 -6.99
C ASP A 30 8.91 -4.59 -8.09
N PHE A 31 8.71 -4.99 -9.35
CA PHE A 31 8.96 -4.17 -10.52
C PHE A 31 7.61 -3.73 -11.08
N VAL A 32 7.37 -2.44 -11.13
CA VAL A 32 6.08 -1.87 -11.55
C VAL A 32 6.27 -0.91 -12.72
N GLY A 33 5.35 -0.94 -13.68
CA GLY A 33 5.35 -0.02 -14.83
C GLY A 33 4.92 1.40 -14.46
N GLN A 34 4.15 1.54 -13.39
CA GLN A 34 3.76 2.82 -12.80
C GLN A 34 3.57 2.63 -11.29
N TYR A 35 4.06 3.59 -10.49
CA TYR A 35 3.77 3.65 -9.08
C TYR A 35 2.46 4.41 -8.85
N ILE A 36 1.39 3.66 -8.60
CA ILE A 36 0.05 4.22 -8.29
C ILE A 36 -0.28 3.90 -6.83
N TRP A 37 -0.47 4.94 -6.03
CA TRP A 37 -0.84 4.83 -4.63
C TRP A 37 -2.21 5.46 -4.37
N ARG A 38 -3.19 4.66 -3.93
CA ARG A 38 -4.57 5.10 -3.63
C ARG A 38 -5.21 5.91 -4.78
N GLY A 39 -4.91 5.49 -6.03
CA GLY A 39 -5.37 6.16 -7.25
C GLY A 39 -4.55 7.38 -7.66
N GLN A 40 -3.51 7.75 -6.94
CA GLN A 40 -2.57 8.81 -7.29
C GLN A 40 -1.31 8.25 -7.94
N LYS A 41 -0.86 8.86 -9.04
CA LYS A 41 0.40 8.49 -9.68
C LYS A 41 1.55 9.22 -8.98
N LEU A 42 2.44 8.46 -8.33
CA LEU A 42 3.63 8.95 -7.63
C LEU A 42 4.91 8.74 -8.42
N GLY A 43 4.91 7.83 -9.41
CA GLY A 43 6.07 7.58 -10.25
C GLY A 43 5.73 6.77 -11.49
N ASN A 44 6.73 6.66 -12.36
CA ASN A 44 6.73 5.81 -13.54
C ASN A 44 7.27 4.42 -13.18
N VAL A 45 8.07 3.83 -14.07
CA VAL A 45 8.71 2.53 -13.83
C VAL A 45 9.55 2.59 -12.56
N SER A 46 9.31 1.67 -11.62
CA SER A 46 9.97 1.68 -10.31
C SER A 46 10.32 0.28 -9.84
N LEU A 47 11.39 0.20 -9.05
CA LEU A 47 11.72 -0.94 -8.18
C LEU A 47 11.26 -0.63 -6.76
N GLN A 48 10.57 -1.59 -6.14
CA GLN A 48 9.95 -1.41 -4.82
C GLN A 48 10.38 -2.54 -3.87
N PRO A 49 11.57 -2.43 -3.26
CA PRO A 49 12.06 -3.43 -2.31
C PRO A 49 11.26 -3.43 -1.00
N THR A 50 11.13 -4.61 -0.42
CA THR A 50 10.52 -4.85 0.89
C THR A 50 11.44 -5.72 1.74
N LEU A 51 11.60 -5.35 3.01
CA LEU A 51 12.20 -6.16 4.05
C LEU A 51 11.24 -6.22 5.23
N GLY A 52 11.07 -7.39 5.84
CA GLY A 52 10.15 -7.53 6.96
C GLY A 52 10.55 -8.66 7.90
N ILE A 53 10.11 -8.52 9.14
CA ILE A 53 10.15 -9.56 10.16
C ILE A 53 8.79 -9.65 10.84
N ASP A 54 8.35 -10.84 11.18
CA ASP A 54 7.09 -11.05 11.90
C ASP A 54 7.23 -12.07 13.02
N TYR A 55 6.49 -11.86 14.10
CA TYR A 55 6.40 -12.78 15.23
C TYR A 55 5.06 -12.61 15.94
N LYS A 56 4.29 -13.70 16.08
CA LYS A 56 3.02 -13.75 16.82
C LYS A 56 2.02 -12.63 16.47
N GLY A 57 1.93 -12.31 15.18
CA GLY A 57 1.02 -11.28 14.66
C GLY A 57 1.60 -9.86 14.66
N ILE A 58 2.72 -9.62 15.35
CA ILE A 58 3.46 -8.35 15.24
C ILE A 58 4.37 -8.43 14.03
N SER A 59 4.41 -7.38 13.22
CA SER A 59 5.33 -7.24 12.10
C SER A 59 6.00 -5.88 12.10
N LEU A 60 7.27 -5.86 11.70
CA LEU A 60 8.03 -4.66 11.39
C LEU A 60 8.56 -4.80 9.96
N SER A 61 8.25 -3.85 9.11
CA SER A 61 8.72 -3.86 7.73
C SER A 61 9.27 -2.50 7.31
N SER A 62 10.22 -2.54 6.37
CA SER A 62 10.56 -1.39 5.55
C SER A 62 10.18 -1.67 4.10
N TRP A 63 9.66 -0.66 3.45
CA TRP A 63 9.35 -0.64 2.04
C TRP A 63 9.96 0.59 1.41
N GLY A 64 10.30 0.53 0.14
CA GLY A 64 10.79 1.70 -0.57
C GLY A 64 10.36 1.68 -2.03
N SER A 65 10.48 2.84 -2.69
CA SER A 65 10.27 2.98 -4.13
C SER A 65 11.39 3.82 -4.73
N VAL A 66 12.01 3.30 -5.78
CA VAL A 66 13.02 4.00 -6.55
C VAL A 66 12.60 3.97 -8.02
N GLY A 67 12.17 5.12 -8.53
CA GLY A 67 11.84 5.31 -9.92
C GLY A 67 13.08 5.40 -10.81
N PHE A 68 12.90 5.12 -12.11
CA PHE A 68 13.98 5.22 -13.10
C PHE A 68 14.10 6.63 -13.70
N ASP A 69 13.05 7.43 -13.60
CA ASP A 69 13.08 8.83 -14.02
C ASP A 69 13.59 9.72 -12.88
N SER A 70 14.31 10.80 -13.23
CA SER A 70 14.87 11.73 -12.24
C SER A 70 13.80 12.40 -11.38
N ASP A 71 12.62 12.60 -11.95
CA ASP A 71 11.49 13.32 -11.35
C ASP A 71 10.53 12.40 -10.58
N ASP A 72 10.78 11.08 -10.60
CA ASP A 72 9.99 10.13 -9.85
C ASP A 72 10.25 10.27 -8.35
N ALA A 73 9.20 10.19 -7.55
CA ALA A 73 9.33 10.16 -6.10
C ALA A 73 10.20 8.97 -5.67
N LYS A 74 11.12 9.24 -4.76
CA LYS A 74 11.83 8.20 -4.00
C LYS A 74 11.22 8.15 -2.63
N GLU A 75 10.94 6.95 -2.14
CA GLU A 75 10.20 6.75 -0.91
C GLU A 75 10.84 5.67 -0.06
N LEU A 76 10.79 5.85 1.24
CA LEU A 76 11.20 4.87 2.24
C LEU A 76 10.22 4.92 3.41
N ASP A 77 9.58 3.79 3.66
CA ASP A 77 8.56 3.65 4.69
C ASP A 77 8.99 2.62 5.74
N PHE A 78 8.59 2.86 6.97
CA PHE A 78 8.67 1.89 8.05
C PHE A 78 7.28 1.67 8.64
N THR A 79 6.86 0.40 8.68
CA THR A 79 5.55 0.02 9.22
C THR A 79 5.69 -0.94 10.39
N LEU A 80 5.07 -0.59 11.51
CA LEU A 80 4.83 -1.50 12.63
C LEU A 80 3.34 -1.88 12.60
N ALA A 81 3.03 -3.17 12.55
CA ALA A 81 1.64 -3.62 12.51
C ALA A 81 1.39 -4.80 13.46
N TYR A 82 0.12 -4.97 13.82
CA TYR A 82 -0.35 -6.13 14.55
C TYR A 82 -1.61 -6.67 13.89
N GLU A 83 -1.64 -8.00 13.71
CA GLU A 83 -2.77 -8.72 13.15
C GLU A 83 -3.20 -9.86 14.07
N LEU A 84 -4.51 -9.96 14.29
CA LEU A 84 -5.11 -11.06 15.04
C LEU A 84 -6.50 -11.40 14.48
N LYS A 85 -6.66 -12.62 13.97
CA LYS A 85 -7.96 -13.16 13.51
C LYS A 85 -8.72 -12.24 12.53
N GLY A 86 -7.99 -11.65 11.59
CA GLY A 86 -8.53 -10.72 10.60
C GLY A 86 -8.56 -9.26 11.03
N PHE A 87 -8.55 -8.96 12.32
CA PHE A 87 -8.36 -7.59 12.81
C PHE A 87 -6.91 -7.16 12.63
N ASN A 88 -6.69 -5.96 12.14
CA ASN A 88 -5.35 -5.41 12.00
C ASN A 88 -5.30 -3.94 12.39
N VAL A 89 -4.15 -3.53 12.93
CA VAL A 89 -3.80 -2.14 13.19
C VAL A 89 -2.35 -1.92 12.78
N GLY A 90 -2.01 -0.71 12.39
CA GLY A 90 -0.65 -0.38 12.01
C GLY A 90 -0.33 1.09 12.17
N LEU A 91 0.97 1.36 12.21
CA LEU A 91 1.57 2.70 12.18
C LEU A 91 2.64 2.70 11.10
N THR A 92 2.57 3.66 10.19
CA THR A 92 3.54 3.83 9.10
C THR A 92 4.16 5.21 9.18
N ASP A 93 5.49 5.26 9.05
CA ASP A 93 6.28 6.46 8.83
C ASP A 93 6.65 6.50 7.35
N TYR A 94 6.07 7.43 6.59
CA TYR A 94 6.36 7.69 5.19
C TYR A 94 7.42 8.79 5.07
N TRP A 95 8.45 8.55 4.24
CA TRP A 95 9.42 9.57 3.87
C TRP A 95 9.62 9.60 2.36
N PHE A 96 9.23 10.70 1.73
CA PHE A 96 9.27 10.91 0.28
C PHE A 96 10.58 11.49 -0.23
N SER A 97 11.71 11.20 0.43
CA SER A 97 13.06 11.64 0.00
C SER A 97 13.21 13.16 -0.18
N GLU A 98 12.31 13.94 0.38
CA GLU A 98 12.42 15.38 0.45
C GLU A 98 13.05 15.79 1.79
N GLY A 99 14.09 16.65 1.74
CA GLY A 99 14.75 17.10 2.95
C GLY A 99 15.63 16.04 3.63
N ASN A 100 15.96 16.29 4.90
CA ASN A 100 16.82 15.42 5.69
C ASN A 100 16.00 14.34 6.39
N TYR A 101 16.32 13.07 6.15
CA TYR A 101 15.67 11.92 6.77
C TYR A 101 15.60 12.03 8.32
N PHE A 102 16.65 12.47 8.98
CA PHE A 102 16.68 12.57 10.45
C PHE A 102 16.04 13.85 11.02
N ASN A 103 15.31 14.61 10.20
CA ASN A 103 14.60 15.79 10.67
C ASN A 103 13.18 15.45 11.15
N TYR A 104 13.02 15.11 12.41
CA TYR A 104 11.73 14.84 13.07
C TYR A 104 11.16 16.04 13.84
N LYS A 105 11.68 17.24 13.61
CA LYS A 105 11.19 18.45 14.32
C LYS A 105 9.78 18.77 13.86
N ALA A 106 8.90 19.05 14.80
CA ALA A 106 7.52 19.47 14.54
C ALA A 106 7.49 20.67 13.57
N HIS A 107 6.60 20.61 12.57
CA HIS A 107 6.41 21.62 11.51
C HIS A 107 7.61 21.83 10.55
N GLN A 108 8.66 20.99 10.64
CA GLN A 108 9.82 21.03 9.74
C GLN A 108 10.13 19.67 9.11
N THR A 109 9.56 18.62 9.63
CA THR A 109 9.73 17.26 9.10
C THR A 109 9.00 17.11 7.77
N THR A 110 9.57 16.31 6.86
CA THR A 110 8.91 15.84 5.64
C THR A 110 8.29 14.46 5.82
N HIS A 111 8.47 13.83 6.98
CA HIS A 111 7.80 12.58 7.32
C HIS A 111 6.30 12.76 7.48
N VAL A 112 5.54 11.74 7.09
CA VAL A 112 4.09 11.63 7.34
C VAL A 112 3.85 10.38 8.17
N TRP A 113 3.16 10.54 9.30
CA TRP A 113 2.81 9.42 10.16
C TRP A 113 1.34 9.07 10.01
N GLU A 114 1.08 7.83 9.58
CA GLU A 114 -0.27 7.31 9.37
C GLU A 114 -0.57 6.17 10.35
N ALA A 115 -1.77 6.16 10.90
CA ALA A 115 -2.33 5.03 11.61
C ALA A 115 -3.40 4.37 10.74
N ASN A 116 -3.48 3.05 10.80
CA ASN A 116 -4.55 2.30 10.16
C ASN A 116 -5.22 1.31 11.12
N VAL A 117 -6.47 1.02 10.80
CA VAL A 117 -7.26 -0.05 11.42
C VAL A 117 -8.11 -0.72 10.36
N GLY A 118 -8.24 -2.02 10.44
CA GLY A 118 -9.04 -2.76 9.48
C GLY A 118 -9.46 -4.15 9.92
N TYR A 119 -10.25 -4.77 9.06
CA TYR A 119 -10.70 -6.13 9.26
C TYR A 119 -10.76 -6.89 7.93
N ASP A 120 -10.21 -8.09 7.91
CA ASP A 120 -10.30 -9.04 6.81
C ASP A 120 -11.38 -10.10 7.12
N PHE A 121 -12.46 -10.10 6.32
CA PHE A 121 -13.54 -11.06 6.38
C PHE A 121 -13.28 -12.34 5.57
N GLY A 122 -12.11 -12.42 4.89
CA GLY A 122 -11.71 -13.51 4.01
C GLY A 122 -12.22 -13.38 2.57
N PHE A 123 -13.42 -12.86 2.34
CA PHE A 123 -13.97 -12.58 1.01
C PHE A 123 -13.87 -11.10 0.61
N LEU A 124 -13.68 -10.22 1.57
CA LEU A 124 -13.32 -8.81 1.41
C LEU A 124 -12.57 -8.32 2.64
N SER A 125 -11.81 -7.25 2.50
CA SER A 125 -11.22 -6.51 3.62
C SER A 125 -11.65 -5.05 3.58
N VAL A 126 -11.70 -4.43 4.76
CA VAL A 126 -12.04 -3.02 4.96
C VAL A 126 -10.93 -2.39 5.76
N GLN A 127 -10.43 -1.22 5.31
CA GLN A 127 -9.35 -0.50 5.95
C GLN A 127 -9.69 0.97 6.08
N TRP A 128 -9.30 1.56 7.19
CA TRP A 128 -9.30 2.99 7.43
C TRP A 128 -7.89 3.46 7.78
N PHE A 129 -7.46 4.54 7.17
CA PHE A 129 -6.16 5.16 7.34
C PHE A 129 -6.33 6.61 7.74
N THR A 130 -5.45 7.13 8.60
CA THR A 130 -5.45 8.54 9.01
C THR A 130 -4.04 9.03 9.28
N ASN A 131 -3.63 10.09 8.62
CA ASN A 131 -2.41 10.81 8.95
C ASN A 131 -2.60 11.56 10.26
N PHE A 132 -1.83 11.24 11.29
CA PHE A 132 -1.98 11.84 12.61
C PHE A 132 -0.84 12.79 12.99
N ALA A 133 0.31 12.70 12.32
CA ALA A 133 1.48 13.54 12.61
C ALA A 133 2.31 13.80 11.34
N GLY A 134 3.32 14.65 11.47
CA GLY A 134 4.26 14.98 10.39
C GLY A 134 3.72 15.99 9.39
N ASN A 135 4.14 15.87 8.13
CA ASN A 135 3.80 16.78 7.03
C ASN A 135 2.50 16.33 6.33
N ASP A 136 1.39 16.41 7.05
CA ASP A 136 0.07 16.09 6.50
C ASP A 136 -0.49 17.24 5.67
N GLY A 137 -1.48 16.93 4.82
CA GLY A 137 -2.23 17.90 4.04
C GLY A 137 -3.05 18.88 4.90
N LEU A 138 -3.56 19.91 4.24
CA LEU A 138 -4.38 20.94 4.86
C LEU A 138 -5.85 20.75 4.50
N ASN A 139 -6.74 21.08 5.45
CA ASN A 139 -8.18 21.16 5.22
C ASN A 139 -8.57 22.53 4.65
N ARG A 140 -9.87 22.74 4.38
CA ARG A 140 -10.40 24.01 3.83
C ARG A 140 -10.09 25.25 4.66
N SER A 141 -9.81 25.10 5.96
CA SER A 141 -9.47 26.20 6.87
C SER A 141 -7.97 26.45 6.98
N GLY A 142 -7.15 25.79 6.16
CA GLY A 142 -5.69 25.89 6.20
C GLY A 142 -5.05 25.24 7.42
N LYS A 143 -5.79 24.37 8.14
CA LYS A 143 -5.28 23.60 9.28
C LYS A 143 -4.97 22.18 8.84
N ARG A 144 -4.15 21.45 9.63
CA ARG A 144 -3.91 20.01 9.41
C ARG A 144 -5.21 19.29 9.14
N ALA A 145 -5.24 18.53 8.06
CA ALA A 145 -6.44 17.83 7.62
C ALA A 145 -6.71 16.54 8.41
N TYR A 146 -5.68 15.93 9.00
CA TYR A 146 -5.73 14.54 9.44
C TYR A 146 -6.19 13.64 8.29
N SER A 147 -5.53 13.82 7.13
CA SER A 147 -5.90 13.19 5.86
C SER A 147 -6.24 11.74 6.05
N SER A 148 -7.46 11.36 5.68
CA SER A 148 -7.94 10.00 5.88
C SER A 148 -8.34 9.38 4.55
N TYR A 149 -8.21 8.06 4.49
CA TYR A 149 -8.58 7.25 3.34
C TYR A 149 -9.26 5.98 3.82
N PHE A 150 -10.31 5.60 3.13
CA PHE A 150 -11.07 4.39 3.37
C PHE A 150 -10.93 3.47 2.16
N GLU A 151 -10.75 2.18 2.39
CA GLU A 151 -10.58 1.21 1.32
C GLU A 151 -11.36 -0.07 1.58
N ILE A 152 -11.96 -0.60 0.51
CA ILE A 152 -12.51 -1.95 0.45
C ILE A 152 -11.76 -2.71 -0.64
N VAL A 153 -11.27 -3.91 -0.30
CA VAL A 153 -10.59 -4.80 -1.24
C VAL A 153 -11.30 -6.14 -1.27
N ALA A 154 -11.65 -6.60 -2.47
CA ALA A 154 -12.32 -7.88 -2.70
C ALA A 154 -11.46 -8.78 -3.61
N PRO A 155 -10.81 -9.83 -3.06
CA PRO A 155 -10.13 -10.83 -3.85
C PRO A 155 -11.13 -11.86 -4.40
N PHE A 156 -10.94 -12.29 -5.64
CA PHE A 156 -11.72 -13.38 -6.23
C PHE A 156 -10.89 -14.11 -7.29
N ARG A 157 -11.37 -15.29 -7.72
CA ARG A 157 -10.71 -16.07 -8.76
C ARG A 157 -11.62 -16.26 -9.96
N LEU A 158 -11.12 -15.88 -11.14
CA LEU A 158 -11.84 -16.00 -12.40
C LEU A 158 -10.87 -16.39 -13.52
N ALA A 159 -11.25 -17.34 -14.39
CA ALA A 159 -10.47 -17.78 -15.54
C ALA A 159 -9.01 -18.20 -15.20
N LYS A 160 -8.80 -18.86 -14.08
CA LYS A 160 -7.48 -19.29 -13.55
C LYS A 160 -6.53 -18.12 -13.23
N LEU A 161 -7.05 -16.93 -13.09
CA LEU A 161 -6.35 -15.75 -12.61
C LEU A 161 -6.85 -15.39 -11.22
N ASP A 162 -5.98 -14.83 -10.39
CA ASP A 162 -6.34 -14.24 -9.12
C ASP A 162 -6.61 -12.75 -9.36
N TRP A 163 -7.82 -12.32 -9.03
CA TRP A 163 -8.29 -10.95 -9.23
C TRP A 163 -8.41 -10.21 -7.91
N THR A 164 -8.17 -8.93 -7.97
CA THR A 164 -8.40 -8.01 -6.84
C THR A 164 -9.16 -6.80 -7.36
N ALA A 165 -10.34 -6.56 -6.80
CA ALA A 165 -11.08 -5.32 -7.00
C ALA A 165 -10.89 -4.43 -5.77
N THR A 166 -10.60 -3.15 -6.00
CA THR A 166 -10.40 -2.16 -4.92
C THR A 166 -11.30 -0.96 -5.15
N PHE A 167 -11.93 -0.52 -4.07
CA PHE A 167 -12.64 0.75 -3.99
C PHE A 167 -12.06 1.57 -2.86
N GLY A 168 -11.71 2.83 -3.14
CA GLY A 168 -11.14 3.72 -2.14
C GLY A 168 -11.64 5.14 -2.25
N ALA A 169 -11.85 5.77 -1.10
CA ALA A 169 -12.42 7.11 -1.00
C ALA A 169 -11.78 7.92 0.13
N VAL A 170 -11.79 9.22 -0.06
CA VAL A 170 -11.37 10.23 0.92
C VAL A 170 -12.62 10.83 1.54
N PRO A 171 -12.78 10.81 2.89
CA PRO A 171 -14.04 11.18 3.54
C PRO A 171 -14.29 12.69 3.62
N TYR A 172 -13.26 13.51 3.57
CA TYR A 172 -13.35 14.96 3.74
C TYR A 172 -12.21 15.72 3.06
N ALA A 173 -12.27 17.06 3.08
CA ALA A 173 -11.33 17.92 2.38
C ALA A 173 -9.90 17.78 2.92
N THR A 174 -8.96 17.55 2.01
CA THR A 174 -7.52 17.51 2.28
C THR A 174 -6.72 17.76 1.00
N THR A 175 -5.61 18.47 1.13
CA THR A 175 -4.69 18.69 0.01
C THR A 175 -3.86 17.44 -0.33
N SER A 176 -3.71 16.47 0.58
CA SER A 176 -2.98 15.20 0.31
C SER A 176 -3.60 14.39 -0.82
N TYR A 177 -4.90 14.52 -1.06
CA TYR A 177 -5.63 13.84 -2.12
C TYR A 177 -6.31 14.80 -3.11
N ASP A 178 -5.95 16.09 -3.08
CA ASP A 178 -6.64 17.14 -3.83
C ASP A 178 -8.16 17.11 -3.62
N ALA A 179 -8.60 16.74 -2.43
CA ALA A 179 -10.00 16.53 -2.09
C ALA A 179 -10.63 17.78 -1.47
N ASN A 180 -11.77 18.23 -2.04
CA ASN A 180 -12.56 19.34 -1.51
C ASN A 180 -13.72 18.89 -0.59
N GLY A 181 -13.79 17.61 -0.25
CA GLY A 181 -14.84 16.96 0.52
C GLY A 181 -14.75 15.46 0.27
N PHE A 182 -15.85 14.74 0.51
CA PHE A 182 -15.92 13.34 0.14
C PHE A 182 -15.68 13.16 -1.37
N CYS A 183 -14.76 12.27 -1.72
CA CYS A 183 -14.53 11.89 -3.12
C CYS A 183 -13.95 10.47 -3.23
N VAL A 184 -14.26 9.81 -4.35
CA VAL A 184 -13.67 8.53 -4.73
C VAL A 184 -12.37 8.83 -5.45
N THR A 185 -11.27 8.25 -4.97
CA THR A 185 -9.95 8.44 -5.57
C THR A 185 -9.38 7.16 -6.17
N ASN A 186 -9.95 5.98 -5.84
CA ASN A 186 -9.42 4.72 -6.30
C ASN A 186 -10.53 3.73 -6.64
N ILE A 187 -10.62 3.36 -7.90
CA ILE A 187 -11.40 2.21 -8.37
C ILE A 187 -10.45 1.38 -9.22
N SER A 188 -10.06 0.20 -8.73
CA SER A 188 -9.10 -0.62 -9.48
C SER A 188 -9.55 -2.05 -9.64
N LEU A 189 -9.10 -2.65 -10.72
CA LEU A 189 -9.24 -4.07 -11.01
C LEU A 189 -7.90 -4.59 -11.52
N ARG A 190 -7.34 -5.58 -10.81
CA ARG A 190 -6.05 -6.17 -11.10
C ARG A 190 -6.18 -7.68 -11.24
N ALA A 191 -5.60 -8.24 -12.29
CA ALA A 191 -5.44 -9.67 -12.50
C ALA A 191 -3.99 -10.06 -12.25
N THR A 192 -3.78 -11.17 -11.57
CA THR A 192 -2.46 -11.73 -11.28
C THR A 192 -2.39 -13.18 -11.78
N LYS A 193 -1.29 -13.51 -12.42
CA LYS A 193 -0.94 -14.87 -12.80
C LYS A 193 0.38 -15.26 -12.15
N ASP A 194 0.35 -16.31 -11.35
CA ASP A 194 1.58 -16.88 -10.79
C ASP A 194 2.21 -17.85 -11.79
N PHE A 195 3.45 -17.57 -12.21
CA PHE A 195 4.26 -18.44 -13.04
C PHE A 195 5.26 -19.21 -12.17
N ILE A 196 5.20 -20.52 -12.24
CA ILE A 196 6.11 -21.39 -11.48
C ILE A 196 7.31 -21.73 -12.37
N ILE A 197 8.48 -21.20 -12.03
CA ILE A 197 9.74 -21.41 -12.75
C ILE A 197 10.52 -22.56 -12.09
N LYS A 198 10.90 -23.58 -12.89
CA LYS A 198 11.68 -24.74 -12.41
C LYS A 198 11.08 -25.41 -11.17
N GLN A 199 9.75 -25.40 -11.02
CA GLN A 199 8.99 -26.01 -9.90
C GLN A 199 9.35 -25.47 -8.50
N LYS A 200 10.08 -24.34 -8.41
CA LYS A 200 10.58 -23.78 -7.14
C LYS A 200 10.30 -22.29 -6.98
N TRP A 201 10.36 -21.52 -8.07
CA TRP A 201 10.29 -20.08 -8.01
C TRP A 201 8.91 -19.61 -8.46
N HIS A 202 8.25 -18.86 -7.61
CA HIS A 202 6.99 -18.20 -7.92
C HIS A 202 7.30 -16.81 -8.47
N LEU A 203 6.77 -16.50 -9.65
CA LEU A 203 6.86 -15.20 -10.29
C LEU A 203 5.44 -14.70 -10.60
N PRO A 204 4.79 -14.03 -9.66
CA PRO A 204 3.51 -13.39 -9.92
C PRO A 204 3.68 -12.22 -10.88
N VAL A 205 2.99 -12.28 -12.01
CA VAL A 205 2.91 -11.18 -12.98
C VAL A 205 1.49 -10.64 -12.94
N PHE A 206 1.36 -9.34 -12.88
CA PHE A 206 0.05 -8.70 -12.81
C PHE A 206 -0.15 -7.63 -13.86
N ALA A 207 -1.42 -7.41 -14.22
CA ALA A 207 -1.86 -6.27 -14.99
C ALA A 207 -3.25 -5.85 -14.54
N GLY A 208 -3.60 -4.58 -14.74
CA GLY A 208 -4.89 -4.06 -14.33
C GLY A 208 -5.11 -2.61 -14.73
N LEU A 209 -6.23 -2.09 -14.27
CA LEU A 209 -6.65 -0.70 -14.47
C LEU A 209 -6.92 -0.07 -13.10
N THR A 210 -6.51 1.19 -12.96
CA THR A 210 -6.84 2.01 -11.79
C THR A 210 -7.40 3.34 -12.26
N GLY A 211 -8.64 3.63 -11.89
CA GLY A 211 -9.29 4.91 -12.12
C GLY A 211 -9.25 5.77 -10.86
N ASN A 212 -8.93 7.06 -11.03
CA ASN A 212 -9.13 8.09 -10.03
C ASN A 212 -10.23 9.04 -10.50
N PRO A 213 -11.50 8.86 -10.07
CA PRO A 213 -12.61 9.72 -10.49
C PRO A 213 -12.42 11.18 -10.07
N ARG A 214 -11.79 11.44 -8.91
CA ARG A 214 -11.53 12.80 -8.42
C ARG A 214 -10.57 13.55 -9.34
N ALA A 215 -9.54 12.89 -9.84
CA ALA A 215 -8.54 13.49 -10.74
C ALA A 215 -8.87 13.31 -12.23
N GLU A 216 -9.99 12.63 -12.56
CA GLU A 216 -10.39 12.27 -13.94
C GLU A 216 -9.27 11.51 -14.69
N LYS A 217 -8.59 10.60 -13.99
CA LYS A 217 -7.46 9.83 -14.52
C LYS A 217 -7.76 8.33 -14.56
N LEU A 218 -7.22 7.68 -15.58
CA LEU A 218 -7.20 6.22 -15.71
C LEU A 218 -5.76 5.78 -15.97
N TYR A 219 -5.31 4.79 -15.22
CA TYR A 219 -3.96 4.25 -15.31
C TYR A 219 -4.00 2.78 -15.69
N ILE A 220 -3.08 2.37 -16.55
CA ILE A 220 -2.79 0.95 -16.81
C ILE A 220 -1.67 0.55 -15.87
N ILE A 221 -1.92 -0.41 -15.00
CA ILE A 221 -0.91 -0.94 -14.07
C ILE A 221 -0.43 -2.30 -14.55
N PHE A 222 0.85 -2.57 -14.46
CA PHE A 222 1.45 -3.88 -14.71
C PHE A 222 2.75 -4.02 -13.95
N GLY A 223 3.13 -5.24 -13.68
CA GLY A 223 4.37 -5.50 -12.96
C GLY A 223 4.55 -6.96 -12.61
N THR A 224 5.59 -7.21 -11.84
CA THR A 224 5.90 -8.52 -11.28
C THR A 224 6.44 -8.37 -9.87
N SER A 225 6.19 -9.36 -9.02
CA SER A 225 6.64 -9.41 -7.64
C SER A 225 7.60 -10.57 -7.45
N PHE A 226 8.64 -10.36 -6.67
CA PHE A 226 9.53 -11.42 -6.22
C PHE A 226 9.59 -11.39 -4.69
N SER A 227 9.42 -12.53 -4.04
CA SER A 227 9.54 -12.63 -2.58
C SER A 227 10.03 -14.01 -2.14
N ILE A 228 10.81 -14.03 -1.07
CA ILE A 228 11.32 -15.22 -0.39
C ILE A 228 11.12 -15.10 1.12
#